data_c2f34fe8a4a345a3a75ce651262fe025
#
_entry.id   c2f34fe8a4a345a3a75ce651262fe025
#
_cell.length_a   1.000
_cell.length_b   1.000
_cell.length_c   1.000
_cell.angle_alpha   90.00
_cell.angle_beta   90.00
_cell.angle_gamma   90.00
#
_symmetry.space_group_name_H-M   'P 1'
#
loop_
_entity.id
_entity.type
_entity.pdbx_description
1 polymer ?
#
loop_
_entity_poly.entity_id
_entity_poly.type
_entity_poly.pdbx_seq_one_letter_code
_entity_poly.pdbx_strand_id
1 'polypeptide(L)'
;MPTPKKITNNKKDYAKLALALHKKLKGKLTVSSKAPLLTKDDWSTMYTPGVGAVSSHLAKYPREARLYTIKNNTVAVISDGSAVLGLGNIGPIAALPVMEGKCAIFKEMAGV
;
A
#
# COMPACT_ATOMS: atom_id res chain seq x y z
N MET A 1 -24.59 -50.76 11.22
CA MET A 1 -24.68 -49.32 11.39
C MET A 1 -23.40 -48.70 10.89
N PRO A 2 -23.43 -47.89 9.87
CA PRO A 2 -22.23 -47.17 9.47
C PRO A 2 -21.87 -46.17 10.55
N THR A 3 -20.59 -46.17 10.99
CA THR A 3 -20.03 -45.16 11.87
C THR A 3 -20.12 -43.80 11.20
N PRO A 4 -20.58 -42.75 11.90
CA PRO A 4 -20.61 -41.42 11.29
C PRO A 4 -19.18 -41.02 10.92
N LYS A 5 -18.96 -40.72 9.66
CA LYS A 5 -17.70 -40.08 9.21
C LYS A 5 -17.51 -38.86 10.05
N LYS A 6 -16.42 -38.79 10.86
CA LYS A 6 -15.97 -37.56 11.48
C LYS A 6 -15.82 -36.54 10.36
N ILE A 7 -16.65 -35.51 10.37
CA ILE A 7 -16.44 -34.34 9.58
C ILE A 7 -15.16 -33.71 10.17
N THR A 8 -14.03 -34.02 9.54
CA THR A 8 -12.79 -33.31 9.84
C THR A 8 -13.02 -31.88 9.40
N ASN A 9 -13.33 -31.03 10.35
CA ASN A 9 -13.34 -29.59 10.16
C ASN A 9 -11.88 -29.22 9.83
N ASN A 10 -11.54 -29.18 8.54
CA ASN A 10 -10.24 -28.76 8.05
C ASN A 10 -10.14 -27.25 8.29
N LYS A 11 -9.86 -26.87 9.55
CA LYS A 11 -9.62 -25.49 9.92
C LYS A 11 -8.38 -25.04 9.17
N LYS A 12 -8.54 -24.08 8.25
CA LYS A 12 -7.42 -23.51 7.48
C LYS A 12 -6.38 -22.95 8.43
N ASP A 13 -5.11 -23.30 8.20
CA ASP A 13 -3.98 -22.69 8.89
C ASP A 13 -3.63 -21.36 8.23
N TYR A 14 -4.27 -20.30 8.69
CA TYR A 14 -4.07 -18.94 8.15
C TYR A 14 -2.65 -18.42 8.37
N ALA A 15 -1.97 -18.82 9.42
CA ALA A 15 -0.58 -18.41 9.66
C ALA A 15 0.34 -18.95 8.55
N LYS A 16 0.23 -20.22 8.23
CA LYS A 16 1.01 -20.85 7.15
C LYS A 16 0.67 -20.26 5.78
N LEU A 17 -0.62 -20.06 5.50
CA LEU A 17 -1.09 -19.47 4.26
C LEU A 17 -0.59 -18.02 4.10
N ALA A 18 -0.62 -17.23 5.17
CA ALA A 18 -0.16 -15.85 5.17
C ALA A 18 1.34 -15.77 4.89
N LEU A 19 2.16 -16.58 5.55
CA LEU A 19 3.61 -16.61 5.31
C LEU A 19 3.94 -16.95 3.85
N ALA A 20 3.28 -17.97 3.31
CA ALA A 20 3.49 -18.36 1.91
C ALA A 20 3.05 -17.27 0.93
N LEU A 21 1.89 -16.64 1.15
CA LEU A 21 1.38 -15.59 0.29
C LEU A 21 2.28 -14.34 0.31
N HIS A 22 2.66 -13.85 1.49
CA HIS A 22 3.51 -12.67 1.61
C HIS A 22 4.89 -12.88 0.97
N LYS A 23 5.46 -14.07 1.13
CA LYS A 23 6.74 -14.44 0.48
C LYS A 23 6.61 -14.50 -1.05
N LYS A 24 5.52 -15.07 -1.56
CA LYS A 24 5.24 -15.15 -3.01
C LYS A 24 5.06 -13.78 -3.63
N LEU A 25 4.29 -12.91 -2.99
CA LEU A 25 3.97 -11.57 -3.48
C LEU A 25 5.07 -10.55 -3.23
N LYS A 26 5.97 -10.82 -2.27
CA LYS A 26 6.97 -9.85 -1.78
C LYS A 26 6.32 -8.56 -1.27
N GLY A 27 5.41 -8.71 -0.32
CA GLY A 27 4.50 -7.68 0.13
C GLY A 27 3.16 -7.73 -0.62
N LYS A 28 2.24 -6.87 -0.28
CA LYS A 28 0.87 -6.92 -0.84
C LYS A 28 0.40 -5.59 -1.45
N LEU A 29 1.33 -4.65 -1.63
CA LEU A 29 1.06 -3.37 -2.26
C LEU A 29 1.89 -3.23 -3.54
N THR A 30 1.32 -2.51 -4.50
CA THR A 30 2.01 -2.06 -5.71
C THR A 30 1.95 -0.55 -5.82
N VAL A 31 2.92 0.03 -6.51
CA VAL A 31 2.92 1.44 -6.89
C VAL A 31 2.92 1.53 -8.40
N SER A 32 2.07 2.38 -8.94
CA SER A 32 1.97 2.56 -10.39
C SER A 32 1.84 4.04 -10.76
N SER A 33 2.29 4.40 -11.96
CA SER A 33 2.06 5.71 -12.55
C SER A 33 0.63 5.80 -13.09
N LYS A 34 -0.01 6.96 -12.95
CA LYS A 34 -1.35 7.22 -13.52
C LYS A 34 -1.31 7.47 -15.03
N ALA A 35 -0.18 7.92 -15.55
CA ALA A 35 0.03 8.20 -16.96
C ALA A 35 1.26 7.46 -17.47
N PRO A 36 1.32 7.13 -18.78
CA PRO A 36 2.45 6.42 -19.36
C PRO A 36 3.72 7.27 -19.39
N LEU A 37 4.87 6.61 -19.29
CA LEU A 37 6.21 7.18 -19.44
C LEU A 37 6.94 6.43 -20.57
N LEU A 38 6.38 6.43 -21.78
CA LEU A 38 6.85 5.64 -22.89
C LEU A 38 7.58 6.48 -23.95
N THR A 39 7.14 7.72 -24.16
CA THR A 39 7.69 8.60 -25.19
C THR A 39 8.51 9.74 -24.57
N LYS A 40 9.31 10.40 -25.43
CA LYS A 40 10.04 11.60 -25.01
C LYS A 40 9.09 12.71 -24.52
N ASP A 41 7.93 12.85 -25.14
CA ASP A 41 6.95 13.85 -24.72
C ASP A 41 6.33 13.50 -23.38
N ASP A 42 6.08 12.24 -23.11
CA ASP A 42 5.63 11.78 -21.76
C ASP A 42 6.63 12.19 -20.70
N TRP A 43 7.91 11.90 -20.89
CA TRP A 43 8.98 12.25 -19.96
C TRP A 43 9.12 13.76 -19.78
N SER A 44 9.07 14.52 -20.88
CA SER A 44 9.19 15.97 -20.86
C SER A 44 8.01 16.65 -20.19
N THR A 45 6.83 16.04 -20.22
CA THR A 45 5.62 16.54 -19.59
C THR A 45 5.55 16.15 -18.11
N MET A 46 5.82 14.89 -17.79
CA MET A 46 5.69 14.38 -16.42
C MET A 46 6.91 14.69 -15.54
N TYR A 47 8.07 14.90 -16.18
CA TYR A 47 9.30 15.25 -15.48
C TYR A 47 9.91 16.51 -16.11
N THR A 48 11.19 16.55 -16.37
CA THR A 48 11.84 17.76 -16.89
C THR A 48 11.70 17.89 -18.42
N PRO A 49 11.41 19.09 -18.93
CA PRO A 49 11.27 20.38 -18.26
C PRO A 49 9.87 20.71 -17.71
N GLY A 50 8.84 20.00 -18.13
CA GLY A 50 7.43 20.34 -17.84
C GLY A 50 7.09 20.45 -16.37
N VAL A 51 7.63 19.55 -15.53
CA VAL A 51 7.36 19.55 -14.09
C VAL A 51 7.82 20.83 -13.38
N GLY A 52 8.79 21.52 -13.94
CA GLY A 52 9.26 22.80 -13.41
C GLY A 52 8.16 23.84 -13.36
N ALA A 53 7.27 23.87 -14.34
CA ALA A 53 6.11 24.76 -14.37
C ALA A 53 5.12 24.43 -13.25
N VAL A 54 4.88 23.14 -12.97
CA VAL A 54 4.01 22.70 -11.89
C VAL A 54 4.59 23.09 -10.52
N SER A 55 5.88 22.84 -10.31
CA SER A 55 6.55 23.19 -9.06
C SER A 55 6.59 24.71 -8.84
N SER A 56 6.84 25.50 -9.88
CA SER A 56 6.80 26.96 -9.81
C SER A 56 5.40 27.49 -9.49
N HIS A 57 4.38 26.89 -10.06
CA HIS A 57 2.99 27.20 -9.76
C HIS A 57 2.66 26.92 -8.29
N LEU A 58 3.02 25.76 -7.78
CA LEU A 58 2.77 25.39 -6.39
C LEU A 58 3.61 26.19 -5.38
N ALA A 59 4.80 26.64 -5.76
CA ALA A 59 5.59 27.56 -4.94
C ALA A 59 4.85 28.89 -4.73
N LYS A 60 4.13 29.35 -5.75
CA LYS A 60 3.31 30.56 -5.70
C LYS A 60 1.95 30.32 -5.04
N TYR A 61 1.35 29.16 -5.28
CA TYR A 61 0.01 28.80 -4.82
C TYR A 61 0.02 27.46 -4.04
N PRO A 62 0.66 27.40 -2.87
CA PRO A 62 0.82 26.12 -2.14
C PRO A 62 -0.49 25.48 -1.69
N ARG A 63 -1.57 26.26 -1.58
CA ARG A 63 -2.91 25.74 -1.24
C ARG A 63 -3.50 24.84 -2.34
N GLU A 64 -2.98 24.93 -3.57
CA GLU A 64 -3.42 24.13 -4.70
C GLU A 64 -2.69 22.78 -4.81
N ALA A 65 -1.84 22.40 -3.84
CA ALA A 65 -1.09 21.15 -3.86
C ALA A 65 -1.98 19.93 -4.07
N ARG A 66 -3.19 19.93 -3.55
CA ARG A 66 -4.16 18.84 -3.74
C ARG A 66 -4.72 18.74 -5.15
N LEU A 67 -4.65 19.78 -5.96
CA LEU A 67 -5.09 19.76 -7.36
C LEU A 67 -4.05 19.14 -8.29
N TYR A 68 -2.77 19.19 -7.90
CA TYR A 68 -1.65 18.84 -8.78
C TYR A 68 -0.80 17.66 -8.28
N THR A 69 -1.06 17.14 -7.08
CA THR A 69 -0.23 16.09 -6.49
C THR A 69 -1.08 14.97 -5.88
N ILE A 70 -0.41 13.85 -5.59
CA ILE A 70 -1.00 12.70 -4.88
C ILE A 70 -1.55 13.07 -3.50
N LYS A 71 -1.19 14.23 -2.95
CA LYS A 71 -1.76 14.73 -1.69
C LYS A 71 -3.28 14.82 -1.70
N ASN A 72 -3.88 14.88 -2.89
CA ASN A 72 -5.34 14.84 -3.06
C ASN A 72 -5.98 13.56 -2.49
N ASN A 73 -5.30 12.42 -2.61
CA ASN A 73 -5.88 11.12 -2.26
C ASN A 73 -4.82 10.18 -1.66
N THR A 74 -4.20 10.60 -0.58
CA THR A 74 -3.14 9.82 0.09
C THR A 74 -3.30 9.88 1.60
N VAL A 75 -3.21 8.71 2.23
CA VAL A 75 -3.09 8.53 3.68
C VAL A 75 -1.77 7.83 3.98
N ALA A 76 -0.97 8.40 4.87
CA ALA A 76 0.24 7.75 5.36
C ALA A 76 -0.08 6.90 6.59
N VAL A 77 0.33 5.65 6.57
CA VAL A 77 0.26 4.75 7.73
C VAL A 77 1.67 4.60 8.29
N ILE A 78 1.89 5.12 9.49
CA ILE A 78 3.21 5.22 10.11
C ILE A 78 3.21 4.49 11.45
N SER A 79 4.25 3.70 11.71
CA SER A 79 4.46 3.01 12.99
C SER A 79 5.94 2.78 13.23
N ASP A 80 6.34 2.82 14.48
CA ASP A 80 7.68 2.39 14.92
C ASP A 80 7.71 0.91 15.35
N GLY A 81 6.55 0.24 15.33
CA GLY A 81 6.41 -1.15 15.74
C GLY A 81 6.53 -1.41 17.23
N SER A 82 6.37 -0.38 18.06
CA SER A 82 6.50 -0.50 19.53
C SER A 82 5.33 -1.24 20.18
N ALA A 83 4.16 -1.28 19.53
CA ALA A 83 2.97 -2.01 19.99
C ALA A 83 2.18 -2.54 18.79
N VAL A 84 2.42 -3.76 18.37
CA VAL A 84 1.81 -4.36 17.18
C VAL A 84 0.91 -5.52 17.57
N LEU A 85 -0.43 -5.31 17.46
CA LEU A 85 -1.43 -6.33 17.81
C LEU A 85 -1.17 -6.92 19.22
N GLY A 86 -1.28 -8.24 19.37
CA GLY A 86 -0.88 -8.96 20.58
C GLY A 86 0.59 -9.32 20.67
N LEU A 87 1.43 -8.82 19.75
CA LEU A 87 2.86 -9.17 19.65
C LEU A 87 3.79 -8.25 20.44
N GLY A 88 3.29 -7.11 20.94
CA GLY A 88 4.07 -6.13 21.68
C GLY A 88 5.04 -5.35 20.80
N ASN A 89 6.20 -5.04 21.34
CA ASN A 89 7.26 -4.29 20.64
C ASN A 89 8.11 -5.24 19.78
N ILE A 90 7.83 -5.25 18.49
CA ILE A 90 8.55 -6.09 17.52
C ILE A 90 9.39 -5.27 16.52
N GLY A 91 9.37 -3.95 16.65
CA GLY A 91 10.12 -3.02 15.82
C GLY A 91 9.47 -2.69 14.47
N PRO A 92 10.02 -1.70 13.76
CA PRO A 92 9.39 -1.16 12.55
C PRO A 92 9.38 -2.14 11.36
N ILE A 93 10.41 -2.96 11.19
CA ILE A 93 10.48 -3.91 10.07
C ILE A 93 9.43 -5.00 10.21
N ALA A 94 9.29 -5.58 11.40
CA ALA A 94 8.29 -6.62 11.66
C ALA A 94 6.85 -6.07 11.64
N ALA A 95 6.66 -4.77 11.85
CA ALA A 95 5.37 -4.11 11.73
C ALA A 95 4.92 -3.88 10.29
N LEU A 96 5.82 -3.90 9.30
CA LEU A 96 5.50 -3.60 7.90
C LEU A 96 4.33 -4.42 7.34
N PRO A 97 4.25 -5.75 7.53
CA PRO A 97 3.13 -6.52 6.98
C PRO A 97 1.76 -6.06 7.51
N VAL A 98 1.70 -5.63 8.77
CA VAL A 98 0.46 -5.11 9.37
C VAL A 98 0.11 -3.74 8.80
N MET A 99 1.11 -2.88 8.63
CA MET A 99 0.92 -1.55 8.03
C MET A 99 0.51 -1.66 6.55
N GLU A 100 1.11 -2.56 5.79
CA GLU A 100 0.67 -2.86 4.43
C GLU A 100 -0.77 -3.37 4.38
N GLY A 101 -1.18 -4.19 5.35
CA GLY A 101 -2.56 -4.65 5.49
C GLY A 101 -3.54 -3.49 5.68
N LYS A 102 -3.20 -2.52 6.51
CA LYS A 102 -4.00 -1.31 6.68
C LYS A 102 -4.10 -0.50 5.40
N CYS A 103 -2.98 -0.32 4.69
CA CYS A 103 -2.98 0.37 3.39
C CYS A 103 -3.85 -0.35 2.35
N ALA A 104 -3.78 -1.69 2.28
CA ALA A 104 -4.62 -2.48 1.40
C ALA A 104 -6.11 -2.30 1.72
N ILE A 105 -6.48 -2.27 3.00
CA ILE A 105 -7.86 -2.03 3.45
C ILE A 105 -8.31 -0.61 3.05
N PHE A 106 -7.50 0.42 3.29
CA PHE A 106 -7.80 1.79 2.85
C PHE A 106 -8.05 1.85 1.35
N LYS A 107 -7.21 1.19 0.56
CA LYS A 107 -7.36 1.16 -0.89
C LYS A 107 -8.66 0.49 -1.32
N GLU A 108 -8.93 -0.71 -0.82
CA GLU A 108 -10.10 -1.49 -1.21
C GLU A 108 -11.42 -0.89 -0.71
N MET A 109 -11.43 -0.32 0.49
CA MET A 109 -12.66 0.17 1.13
C MET A 109 -12.94 1.65 0.87
N ALA A 110 -11.91 2.47 0.68
CA ALA A 110 -12.04 3.92 0.54
C ALA A 110 -11.44 4.47 -0.76
N GLY A 111 -10.73 3.67 -1.54
CA GLY A 111 -10.09 4.12 -2.77
C GLY A 111 -8.93 5.11 -2.57
N VAL A 112 -8.31 5.07 -1.40
CA VAL A 112 -7.24 6.00 -1.01
C VAL A 112 -5.89 5.37 -1.23
#